data_d19f00b1fccb8f8947f0a29afeef78b3
#
_entry.id   d19f00b1fccb8f8947f0a29afeef78b3
#
_cell.length_a   1.000
_cell.length_b   1.000
_cell.length_c   1.000
_cell.angle_alpha   90.00
_cell.angle_beta   90.00
_cell.angle_gamma   90.00
#
_symmetry.space_group_name_H-M   'P 1'
#
loop_
_entity.id
_entity.type
_entity.pdbx_description
1 polymer ?
#
loop_
_entity_poly.entity_id
_entity_poly.type
_entity_poly.pdbx_seq_one_letter_code
_entity_poly.pdbx_strand_id
1 'polypeptide(L)'
;DELVHLKVDVLFTPGINEALAAKNTTRTIPIVFSTTADPVAAGLVDSLARPGGNITGFTYIGAELSGKRLELLKEIISKLHRVAVLWNPDDPGSTQQWKESQLPARELGLQLHSMEVSSADKYESAFNEATKARSGALASTSNALANSNQKRIAGLATKNRLPAIYPRE
;
A
#
# COMPACT_ATOMS: atom_id res chain seq x y z
N ASP A 1 0.05 -9.50 21.95
CA ASP A 1 0.21 -10.24 23.22
C ASP A 1 -0.94 -11.19 23.52
N GLU A 2 -2.21 -10.80 23.32
CA GLU A 2 -3.39 -11.61 23.63
C GLU A 2 -3.38 -12.96 22.91
N LEU A 3 -3.15 -12.98 21.59
CA LEU A 3 -3.09 -14.21 20.80
C LEU A 3 -2.00 -15.18 21.25
N VAL A 4 -0.87 -14.68 21.75
CA VAL A 4 0.21 -15.51 22.29
C VAL A 4 -0.23 -16.17 23.60
N HIS A 5 -0.95 -15.47 24.46
CA HIS A 5 -1.52 -16.02 25.71
C HIS A 5 -2.59 -17.08 25.43
N LEU A 6 -3.32 -16.98 24.32
CA LEU A 6 -4.30 -17.97 23.88
C LEU A 6 -3.66 -19.25 23.31
N LYS A 7 -2.32 -19.30 23.19
CA LYS A 7 -1.56 -20.46 22.70
C LYS A 7 -2.05 -20.96 21.36
N VAL A 8 -2.29 -20.02 20.42
CA VAL A 8 -2.69 -20.38 19.05
C VAL A 8 -1.59 -21.16 18.34
N ASP A 9 -1.96 -22.02 17.40
CA ASP A 9 -1.02 -22.88 16.67
C ASP A 9 -0.20 -22.12 15.63
N VAL A 10 -0.75 -21.03 15.08
CA VAL A 10 -0.12 -20.18 14.06
C VAL A 10 -0.66 -18.75 14.14
N LEU A 11 0.20 -17.77 13.84
CA LEU A 11 -0.16 -16.36 13.68
C LEU A 11 -0.09 -15.99 12.20
N PHE A 12 -1.19 -15.45 11.63
CA PHE A 12 -1.19 -14.82 10.32
C PHE A 12 -1.22 -13.30 10.47
N THR A 13 -0.31 -12.58 9.78
CA THR A 13 -0.18 -11.13 9.86
C THR A 13 -0.27 -10.50 8.47
N PRO A 14 -1.29 -9.67 8.21
CA PRO A 14 -1.51 -9.06 6.89
C PRO A 14 -0.78 -7.72 6.71
N GLY A 15 0.42 -7.55 7.26
CA GLY A 15 1.21 -6.35 7.14
C GLY A 15 2.57 -6.46 7.81
N ILE A 16 3.48 -5.52 7.49
CA ILE A 16 4.86 -5.54 8.02
C ILE A 16 4.90 -5.18 9.51
N ASN A 17 4.08 -4.21 9.93
CA ASN A 17 4.06 -3.75 11.32
C ASN A 17 3.51 -4.83 12.26
N GLU A 18 2.45 -5.51 11.85
CA GLU A 18 1.84 -6.64 12.57
C GLU A 18 2.82 -7.82 12.64
N ALA A 19 3.55 -8.09 11.55
CA ALA A 19 4.54 -9.15 11.51
C ALA A 19 5.73 -8.87 12.44
N LEU A 20 6.23 -7.63 12.46
CA LEU A 20 7.28 -7.20 13.39
C LEU A 20 6.82 -7.29 14.84
N ALA A 21 5.60 -6.86 15.14
CA ALA A 21 5.01 -6.99 16.47
C ALA A 21 4.91 -8.46 16.91
N ALA A 22 4.43 -9.36 16.02
CA ALA A 22 4.37 -10.79 16.29
C ALA A 22 5.77 -11.39 16.51
N LYS A 23 6.74 -11.07 15.65
CA LYS A 23 8.15 -11.52 15.78
C LYS A 23 8.76 -11.12 17.13
N ASN A 24 8.43 -9.94 17.64
CA ASN A 24 8.93 -9.45 18.92
C ASN A 24 8.24 -10.11 20.13
N THR A 25 7.02 -10.65 19.92
CA THR A 25 6.21 -11.21 21.02
C THR A 25 6.41 -12.70 21.23
N THR A 26 6.74 -13.46 20.16
CA THR A 26 6.94 -14.92 20.27
C THR A 26 8.13 -15.42 19.43
N ARG A 27 8.80 -16.45 19.92
CA ARG A 27 9.88 -17.16 19.22
C ARG A 27 9.52 -18.60 18.88
N THR A 28 8.33 -19.06 19.28
CA THR A 28 7.92 -20.46 19.17
C THR A 28 6.67 -20.66 18.33
N ILE A 29 5.68 -19.76 18.43
CA ILE A 29 4.48 -19.85 17.61
C ILE A 29 4.84 -19.48 16.15
N PRO A 30 4.57 -20.37 15.17
CA PRO A 30 4.81 -20.06 13.76
C PRO A 30 4.08 -18.80 13.31
N ILE A 31 4.79 -17.93 12.60
CA ILE A 31 4.25 -16.67 12.04
C ILE A 31 4.27 -16.77 10.52
N VAL A 32 3.11 -16.55 9.90
CA VAL A 32 2.98 -16.43 8.45
C VAL A 32 2.60 -14.99 8.12
N PHE A 33 3.44 -14.27 7.40
CA PHE A 33 3.17 -12.89 7.01
C PHE A 33 2.80 -12.75 5.54
N SER A 34 2.08 -11.66 5.24
CA SER A 34 1.81 -11.16 3.89
C SER A 34 2.07 -9.66 3.90
N THR A 35 3.01 -9.17 3.08
CA THR A 35 3.39 -7.75 3.08
C THR A 35 3.63 -7.21 1.68
N THR A 36 3.50 -5.89 1.52
CA THR A 36 3.91 -5.14 0.33
C THR A 36 5.25 -4.40 0.53
N ALA A 37 5.78 -4.41 1.76
CA ALA A 37 7.09 -3.89 2.07
C ALA A 37 8.17 -4.95 1.84
N ASP A 38 9.41 -4.52 1.67
CA ASP A 38 10.57 -5.42 1.65
C ASP A 38 10.81 -5.99 3.06
N PRO A 39 10.58 -7.31 3.29
CA PRO A 39 10.70 -7.89 4.61
C PRO A 39 12.15 -8.03 5.08
N VAL A 40 13.13 -8.04 4.17
CA VAL A 40 14.56 -8.07 4.49
C VAL A 40 15.02 -6.69 4.94
N ALA A 41 14.73 -5.66 4.16
CA ALA A 41 15.05 -4.27 4.51
C ALA A 41 14.36 -3.82 5.81
N ALA A 42 13.17 -4.35 6.12
CA ALA A 42 12.47 -4.11 7.37
C ALA A 42 13.02 -4.90 8.56
N GLY A 43 14.00 -5.79 8.37
CA GLY A 43 14.54 -6.65 9.42
C GLY A 43 13.58 -7.75 9.90
N LEU A 44 12.53 -8.02 9.13
CA LEU A 44 11.56 -9.06 9.47
C LEU A 44 12.13 -10.47 9.26
N VAL A 45 12.87 -10.67 8.18
CA VAL A 45 13.51 -11.95 7.82
C VAL A 45 14.98 -11.73 7.42
N ASP A 46 15.80 -12.77 7.51
CA ASP A 46 17.21 -12.70 7.16
C ASP A 46 17.41 -12.64 5.64
N SER A 47 16.62 -13.40 4.90
CA SER A 47 16.53 -13.36 3.43
C SER A 47 15.22 -13.97 2.96
N LEU A 48 14.84 -13.74 1.69
CA LEU A 48 13.61 -14.33 1.11
C LEU A 48 13.71 -15.86 1.02
N ALA A 49 14.90 -16.39 0.73
CA ALA A 49 15.13 -17.84 0.61
C ALA A 49 15.28 -18.54 1.96
N ARG A 50 15.73 -17.82 2.98
CA ARG A 50 15.96 -18.34 4.34
C ARG A 50 15.47 -17.29 5.35
N PRO A 51 14.18 -17.29 5.68
CA PRO A 51 13.58 -16.28 6.57
C PRO A 51 14.20 -16.25 7.97
N GLY A 52 14.63 -17.39 8.48
CA GLY A 52 15.16 -17.54 9.84
C GLY A 52 14.06 -17.62 10.91
N GLY A 53 14.37 -18.28 12.04
CA GLY A 53 13.47 -18.38 13.18
C GLY A 53 12.12 -19.05 12.88
N ASN A 54 11.08 -18.56 13.57
CA ASN A 54 9.71 -19.09 13.49
C ASN A 54 8.81 -18.32 12.52
N ILE A 55 9.38 -17.58 11.54
CA ILE A 55 8.63 -16.72 10.65
C ILE A 55 8.85 -17.08 9.18
N THR A 56 7.76 -17.07 8.39
CA THR A 56 7.78 -17.21 6.93
C THR A 56 6.64 -16.41 6.32
N GLY A 57 6.61 -16.26 5.00
CA GLY A 57 5.52 -15.54 4.32
C GLY A 57 5.83 -15.16 2.90
N PHE A 58 5.06 -14.21 2.39
CA PHE A 58 5.20 -13.70 1.03
C PHE A 58 5.15 -12.18 0.99
N THR A 59 5.88 -11.64 0.02
CA THR A 59 5.81 -10.23 -0.34
C THR A 59 5.28 -10.06 -1.74
N TYR A 60 4.63 -8.93 -2.00
CA TYR A 60 4.12 -8.55 -3.30
C TYR A 60 5.05 -7.53 -3.97
N ILE A 61 5.20 -7.61 -5.28
CA ILE A 61 5.96 -6.66 -6.11
C ILE A 61 5.20 -5.33 -6.32
N GLY A 62 4.49 -4.87 -5.28
CA GLY A 62 3.60 -3.70 -5.39
C GLY A 62 4.32 -2.40 -5.71
N ALA A 63 5.52 -2.23 -5.17
CA ALA A 63 6.35 -1.05 -5.41
C ALA A 63 6.84 -1.00 -6.86
N GLU A 64 7.35 -2.11 -7.39
CA GLU A 64 7.86 -2.26 -8.75
C GLU A 64 6.76 -2.02 -9.81
N LEU A 65 5.50 -2.35 -9.48
CA LEU A 65 4.36 -2.10 -10.36
C LEU A 65 3.82 -0.66 -10.31
N SER A 66 4.35 0.21 -9.44
CA SER A 66 3.85 1.58 -9.29
C SER A 66 4.01 2.39 -10.58
N GLY A 67 5.16 2.28 -11.24
CA GLY A 67 5.40 2.90 -12.54
C GLY A 67 4.45 2.39 -13.62
N LYS A 68 4.24 1.07 -13.70
CA LYS A 68 3.35 0.47 -14.71
C LYS A 68 1.90 0.91 -14.56
N ARG A 69 1.43 1.12 -13.33
CA ARG A 69 0.07 1.67 -13.10
C ARG A 69 -0.06 3.10 -13.64
N LEU A 70 0.95 3.95 -13.46
CA LEU A 70 0.96 5.30 -14.01
C LEU A 70 1.00 5.30 -15.54
N GLU A 71 1.79 4.42 -16.13
CA GLU A 71 1.86 4.22 -17.58
C GLU A 71 0.49 3.83 -18.15
N LEU A 72 -0.18 2.84 -17.57
CA LEU A 72 -1.52 2.43 -17.97
C LEU A 72 -2.55 3.57 -17.87
N LEU A 73 -2.52 4.35 -16.80
CA LEU A 73 -3.39 5.54 -16.67
C LEU A 73 -3.11 6.54 -17.79
N LYS A 74 -1.84 6.77 -18.13
CA LYS A 74 -1.43 7.69 -19.19
C LYS A 74 -1.85 7.23 -20.57
N GLU A 75 -1.79 5.91 -20.84
CA GLU A 75 -2.25 5.31 -22.10
C GLU A 75 -3.78 5.46 -22.28
N ILE A 76 -4.54 5.19 -21.21
CA ILE A 76 -6.01 5.23 -21.26
C ILE A 76 -6.52 6.68 -21.31
N ILE A 77 -5.85 7.61 -20.62
CA ILE A 77 -6.27 9.00 -20.50
C ILE A 77 -5.26 9.89 -21.22
N SER A 78 -5.46 10.12 -22.51
CA SER A 78 -4.51 10.82 -23.40
C SER A 78 -4.09 12.22 -22.94
N LYS A 79 -4.94 12.93 -22.19
CA LYS A 79 -4.67 14.29 -21.67
C LYS A 79 -4.35 14.28 -20.16
N LEU A 80 -3.89 13.16 -19.63
CA LEU A 80 -3.53 13.06 -18.22
C LEU A 80 -2.23 13.84 -17.94
N HIS A 81 -2.30 14.79 -17.01
CA HIS A 81 -1.15 15.56 -16.55
C HIS A 81 -0.89 15.42 -15.05
N ARG A 82 -1.94 15.12 -14.28
CA ARG A 82 -1.84 14.99 -12.82
C ARG A 82 -2.59 13.77 -12.31
N VAL A 83 -1.91 12.98 -11.47
CA VAL A 83 -2.46 11.79 -10.81
C VAL A 83 -2.42 12.01 -9.31
N ALA A 84 -3.56 11.81 -8.65
CA ALA A 84 -3.62 11.72 -7.20
C ALA A 84 -3.16 10.32 -6.78
N VAL A 85 -2.22 10.23 -5.85
CA VAL A 85 -1.74 8.94 -5.32
C VAL A 85 -2.18 8.82 -3.87
N LEU A 86 -3.09 7.89 -3.63
CA LEU A 86 -3.61 7.58 -2.29
C LEU A 86 -2.65 6.62 -1.60
N TRP A 87 -2.07 7.06 -0.48
CA TRP A 87 -1.11 6.28 0.27
C TRP A 87 -1.20 6.54 1.78
N ASN A 88 -0.67 5.59 2.58
CA ASN A 88 -0.64 5.71 4.03
C ASN A 88 0.81 5.93 4.50
N PRO A 89 1.15 7.07 5.13
CA PRO A 89 2.50 7.36 5.62
C PRO A 89 2.94 6.44 6.78
N ASP A 90 1.99 5.87 7.51
CA ASP A 90 2.27 4.97 8.64
C ASP A 90 2.51 3.52 8.19
N ASP A 91 2.33 3.21 6.88
CA ASP A 91 2.57 1.89 6.31
C ASP A 91 3.85 1.91 5.44
N PRO A 92 4.91 1.17 5.82
CA PRO A 92 6.18 1.16 5.08
C PRO A 92 6.04 0.71 3.62
N GLY A 93 5.18 -0.27 3.33
CA GLY A 93 4.94 -0.75 1.97
C GLY A 93 4.25 0.29 1.10
N SER A 94 3.29 1.02 1.67
CA SER A 94 2.59 2.13 1.03
C SER A 94 3.55 3.30 0.75
N THR A 95 4.39 3.63 1.72
CA THR A 95 5.44 4.65 1.60
C THR A 95 6.45 4.30 0.51
N GLN A 96 6.86 3.04 0.42
CA GLN A 96 7.74 2.56 -0.64
C GLN A 96 7.08 2.70 -2.02
N GLN A 97 5.84 2.25 -2.19
CA GLN A 97 5.08 2.40 -3.44
C GLN A 97 4.96 3.88 -3.87
N TRP A 98 4.71 4.78 -2.91
CA TRP A 98 4.70 6.22 -3.17
C TRP A 98 6.06 6.73 -3.67
N LYS A 99 7.17 6.34 -3.03
CA LYS A 99 8.54 6.72 -3.45
C LYS A 99 8.86 6.18 -4.84
N GLU A 100 8.57 4.91 -5.10
CA GLU A 100 8.83 4.25 -6.39
C GLU A 100 7.98 4.81 -7.54
N SER A 101 6.87 5.49 -7.25
CA SER A 101 6.07 6.17 -8.28
C SER A 101 6.66 7.49 -8.77
N GLN A 102 7.60 8.11 -8.03
CA GLN A 102 8.10 9.46 -8.32
C GLN A 102 8.90 9.53 -9.63
N LEU A 103 9.85 8.62 -9.83
CA LEU A 103 10.69 8.60 -11.02
C LEU A 103 9.89 8.29 -12.29
N PRO A 104 9.09 7.20 -12.34
CA PRO A 104 8.23 6.93 -13.49
C PRO A 104 7.26 8.08 -13.82
N ALA A 105 6.71 8.74 -12.82
CA ALA A 105 5.84 9.90 -13.06
C ALA A 105 6.55 11.02 -13.81
N ARG A 106 7.80 11.33 -13.43
CA ARG A 106 8.62 12.34 -14.12
C ARG A 106 8.90 11.95 -15.56
N GLU A 107 9.29 10.69 -15.80
CA GLU A 107 9.56 10.16 -17.14
C GLU A 107 8.32 10.20 -18.05
N LEU A 108 7.13 9.97 -17.48
CA LEU A 108 5.84 10.05 -18.17
C LEU A 108 5.30 11.50 -18.30
N GLY A 109 5.99 12.50 -17.75
CA GLY A 109 5.51 13.88 -17.72
C GLY A 109 4.25 14.07 -16.86
N LEU A 110 4.08 13.26 -15.81
CA LEU A 110 2.97 13.33 -14.88
C LEU A 110 3.37 14.07 -13.61
N GLN A 111 2.48 14.90 -13.09
CA GLN A 111 2.57 15.50 -11.77
C GLN A 111 1.84 14.59 -10.77
N LEU A 112 2.48 14.23 -9.67
CA LEU A 112 1.82 13.50 -8.60
C LEU A 112 1.27 14.46 -7.54
N HIS A 113 0.01 14.24 -7.15
CA HIS A 113 -0.61 14.86 -5.99
C HIS A 113 -0.67 13.85 -4.86
N SER A 114 0.00 14.14 -3.74
CA SER A 114 0.02 13.27 -2.56
C SER A 114 -1.33 13.30 -1.86
N MET A 115 -1.95 12.13 -1.67
CA MET A 115 -3.13 11.92 -0.85
C MET A 115 -2.76 11.08 0.37
N GLU A 116 -2.26 11.71 1.41
CA GLU A 116 -1.84 11.06 2.66
C GLU A 116 -3.06 10.75 3.53
N VAL A 117 -3.34 9.46 3.73
CA VAL A 117 -4.46 9.01 4.55
C VAL A 117 -3.99 7.96 5.54
N SER A 118 -3.89 8.34 6.81
CA SER A 118 -3.52 7.48 7.94
C SER A 118 -4.73 6.97 8.74
N SER A 119 -5.94 7.50 8.48
CA SER A 119 -7.18 7.08 9.13
C SER A 119 -8.38 7.21 8.20
N ALA A 120 -9.42 6.40 8.43
CA ALA A 120 -10.55 6.31 7.51
C ALA A 120 -11.39 7.60 7.39
N ASP A 121 -11.43 8.43 8.41
CA ASP A 121 -12.14 9.71 8.43
C ASP A 121 -11.54 10.74 7.46
N LYS A 122 -10.25 10.61 7.11
CA LYS A 122 -9.54 11.53 6.22
C LYS A 122 -9.82 11.32 4.72
N TYR A 123 -10.47 10.21 4.32
CA TYR A 123 -10.69 9.95 2.89
C TYR A 123 -11.43 11.07 2.18
N GLU A 124 -12.52 11.60 2.75
CA GLU A 124 -13.33 12.63 2.09
C GLU A 124 -12.58 13.94 1.87
N SER A 125 -11.81 14.38 2.88
CA SER A 125 -10.97 15.58 2.74
C SER A 125 -9.89 15.38 1.68
N ALA A 126 -9.21 14.24 1.67
CA ALA A 126 -8.17 13.92 0.69
C ALA A 126 -8.72 13.90 -0.76
N PHE A 127 -9.90 13.33 -0.98
CA PHE A 127 -10.55 13.37 -2.30
C PHE A 127 -10.96 14.79 -2.72
N ASN A 128 -11.44 15.61 -1.79
CA ASN A 128 -11.76 17.01 -2.05
C ASN A 128 -10.50 17.81 -2.45
N GLU A 129 -9.36 17.56 -1.80
CA GLU A 129 -8.08 18.19 -2.13
C GLU A 129 -7.56 17.73 -3.50
N ALA A 130 -7.64 16.43 -3.82
CA ALA A 130 -7.28 15.91 -5.13
C ALA A 130 -8.10 16.56 -6.26
N THR A 131 -9.41 16.80 -6.02
CA THR A 131 -10.29 17.49 -6.96
C THR A 131 -9.92 18.96 -7.11
N LYS A 132 -9.65 19.68 -6.00
CA LYS A 132 -9.15 21.06 -6.02
C LYS A 132 -7.82 21.18 -6.77
N ALA A 133 -6.93 20.18 -6.61
CA ALA A 133 -5.67 20.09 -7.34
C ALA A 133 -5.84 19.72 -8.82
N ARG A 134 -7.07 19.53 -9.30
CA ARG A 134 -7.39 19.12 -10.68
C ARG A 134 -6.68 17.85 -11.09
N SER A 135 -6.64 16.86 -10.21
CA SER A 135 -6.16 15.52 -10.55
C SER A 135 -7.08 14.87 -11.58
N GLY A 136 -6.51 14.32 -12.63
CA GLY A 136 -7.27 13.68 -13.71
C GLY A 136 -7.47 12.17 -13.52
N ALA A 137 -6.80 11.57 -12.55
CA ALA A 137 -6.91 10.17 -12.19
C ALA A 137 -6.45 9.92 -10.75
N LEU A 138 -6.79 8.75 -10.22
CA LEU A 138 -6.36 8.23 -8.92
C LEU A 138 -5.54 6.95 -9.10
N ALA A 139 -4.39 6.86 -8.44
CA ALA A 139 -3.68 5.61 -8.20
C ALA A 139 -3.68 5.32 -6.69
N SER A 140 -4.01 4.10 -6.29
CA SER A 140 -3.98 3.70 -4.88
C SER A 140 -2.79 2.78 -4.60
N THR A 141 -2.15 2.96 -3.45
CA THR A 141 -1.19 1.99 -2.92
C THR A 141 -1.92 0.87 -2.17
N SER A 142 -1.24 -0.27 -2.00
CA SER A 142 -1.77 -1.37 -1.19
C SER A 142 -1.36 -1.20 0.27
N ASN A 143 -2.33 -1.15 1.17
CA ASN A 143 -2.13 -1.17 2.62
C ASN A 143 -3.40 -1.66 3.32
N ALA A 144 -3.30 -2.05 4.58
CA ALA A 144 -4.42 -2.60 5.35
C ALA A 144 -5.61 -1.64 5.45
N LEU A 145 -5.35 -0.33 5.66
CA LEU A 145 -6.39 0.69 5.76
C LEU A 145 -7.17 0.83 4.44
N ALA A 146 -6.47 0.91 3.29
CA ALA A 146 -7.10 0.99 1.97
C ALA A 146 -7.88 -0.29 1.65
N ASN A 147 -7.33 -1.46 1.95
CA ASN A 147 -7.96 -2.75 1.73
C ASN A 147 -9.27 -2.90 2.52
N SER A 148 -9.32 -2.41 3.76
CA SER A 148 -10.55 -2.43 4.59
C SER A 148 -11.59 -1.40 4.15
N ASN A 149 -11.21 -0.39 3.35
CA ASN A 149 -12.07 0.71 2.92
C ASN A 149 -12.32 0.76 1.40
N GLN A 150 -12.09 -0.34 0.67
CA GLN A 150 -12.16 -0.39 -0.80
C GLN A 150 -13.47 0.17 -1.36
N LYS A 151 -14.62 -0.25 -0.82
CA LYS A 151 -15.95 0.23 -1.26
C LYS A 151 -16.10 1.74 -1.09
N ARG A 152 -15.61 2.29 0.01
CA ARG A 152 -15.64 3.73 0.28
C ARG A 152 -14.74 4.49 -0.70
N ILE A 153 -13.53 4.03 -0.91
CA ILE A 153 -12.56 4.63 -1.84
C ILE A 153 -13.13 4.63 -3.26
N ALA A 154 -13.67 3.50 -3.74
CA ALA A 154 -14.29 3.39 -5.05
C ALA A 154 -15.50 4.34 -5.20
N GLY A 155 -16.36 4.43 -4.18
CA GLY A 155 -17.49 5.35 -4.14
C GLY A 155 -17.04 6.82 -4.22
N LEU A 156 -16.00 7.20 -3.49
CA LEU A 156 -15.42 8.55 -3.54
C LEU A 156 -14.76 8.87 -4.89
N ALA A 157 -14.04 7.90 -5.48
CA ALA A 157 -13.47 8.05 -6.82
C ALA A 157 -14.57 8.31 -7.86
N THR A 158 -15.65 7.52 -7.82
CA THR A 158 -16.81 7.68 -8.70
C THR A 158 -17.51 9.03 -8.48
N LYS A 159 -17.79 9.42 -7.22
CA LYS A 159 -18.40 10.71 -6.87
C LYS A 159 -17.60 11.90 -7.40
N ASN A 160 -16.28 11.82 -7.34
CA ASN A 160 -15.37 12.87 -7.79
C ASN A 160 -14.96 12.72 -9.28
N ARG A 161 -15.53 11.76 -10.01
CA ARG A 161 -15.24 11.49 -11.43
C ARG A 161 -13.74 11.28 -11.71
N LEU A 162 -13.05 10.61 -10.80
CA LEU A 162 -11.65 10.25 -10.92
C LEU A 162 -11.53 8.80 -11.43
N PRO A 163 -11.14 8.58 -12.69
CA PRO A 163 -10.70 7.25 -13.12
C PRO A 163 -9.62 6.74 -12.18
N ALA A 164 -9.73 5.49 -11.76
CA ALA A 164 -8.89 4.97 -10.70
C ALA A 164 -8.24 3.63 -11.06
N ILE A 165 -6.98 3.46 -10.66
CA ILE A 165 -6.27 2.20 -10.71
C ILE A 165 -5.94 1.73 -9.30
N TYR A 166 -6.21 0.45 -9.04
CA TYR A 166 -6.02 -0.17 -7.74
C TYR A 166 -4.96 -1.28 -7.82
N PRO A 167 -4.26 -1.62 -6.72
CA PRO A 167 -3.22 -2.65 -6.72
C PRO A 167 -3.76 -4.08 -6.79
N ARG A 168 -5.08 -4.27 -6.64
CA ARG A 168 -5.78 -5.56 -6.70
C ARG A 168 -7.04 -5.45 -7.54
N GLU A 169 -7.42 -6.58 -8.11
CA GLU A 169 -8.72 -6.80 -8.73
C GLU A 169 -9.86 -6.84 -7.70
#